data_4a84381cc6d61d38b57dba66339cf4ae
#
_entry.id   4a84381cc6d61d38b57dba66339cf4ae
#
_cell.length_a   1.000
_cell.length_b   1.000
_cell.length_c   1.000
_cell.angle_alpha   90.00
_cell.angle_beta   90.00
_cell.angle_gamma   90.00
#
_symmetry.space_group_name_H-M   'P 1'
#
loop_
_entity.id
_entity.type
_entity.pdbx_description
1 polymer ?
#
loop_
_entity_poly.entity_id
_entity_poly.type
_entity_poly.pdbx_seq_one_letter_code
_entity_poly.pdbx_strand_id
1 'polypeptide(L)'
;MIERAPEGDQALLAEPMRSRWSPSVFDDSHVLTPDQVRVLLLAAQWAPSCGNAQPASFIVAERGSASHAVLVRHLSRGNSGWVPRASAVLVVAAQLAPDEDGEGGYKPFHAEYDAGQAAAHVTLQAHAMGLYAHQFGGFDKVAVADELGVPAYFKVMAGIAIGVPGRPEDVPEKDRERDHRARRRRPLRTVAHGARWGAPWEGPAE
;
A
#
# COMPACT_ATOMS: atom_id res chain seq x y z
N MET A 1 16.75 0.97 14.83
CA MET A 1 16.30 0.48 13.51
C MET A 1 16.44 -1.03 13.52
N ILE A 2 15.36 -1.78 13.24
CA ILE A 2 15.46 -3.24 13.15
C ILE A 2 16.08 -3.55 11.79
N GLU A 3 17.37 -3.87 11.80
CA GLU A 3 18.05 -4.35 10.61
C GLU A 3 17.58 -5.77 10.32
N ARG A 4 16.90 -5.93 9.20
CA ARG A 4 16.41 -7.23 8.73
C ARG A 4 17.26 -7.66 7.55
N ALA A 5 18.42 -8.26 7.85
CA ALA A 5 19.25 -8.82 6.82
C ALA A 5 18.48 -9.84 5.98
N PRO A 6 18.60 -9.80 4.65
CA PRO A 6 18.01 -10.80 3.78
C PRO A 6 18.70 -12.16 3.96
N GLU A 7 17.92 -13.22 4.04
CA GLU A 7 18.42 -14.60 4.15
C GLU A 7 18.07 -15.39 2.89
N GLY A 8 18.95 -16.29 2.47
CA GLY A 8 18.73 -17.18 1.32
C GLY A 8 18.41 -16.40 0.02
N ASP A 9 17.44 -16.88 -0.76
CA ASP A 9 17.07 -16.35 -2.07
C ASP A 9 16.58 -14.89 -2.07
N GLN A 10 16.23 -14.33 -0.91
CA GLN A 10 15.88 -12.91 -0.81
C GLN A 10 17.05 -12.00 -1.18
N ALA A 11 18.29 -12.47 -1.05
CA ALA A 11 19.50 -11.72 -1.45
C ALA A 11 19.53 -11.46 -2.96
N LEU A 12 18.85 -12.27 -3.77
CA LEU A 12 18.74 -12.13 -5.22
C LEU A 12 17.78 -11.02 -5.65
N LEU A 13 16.90 -10.56 -4.74
CA LEU A 13 15.93 -9.52 -5.07
C LEU A 13 16.61 -8.15 -5.16
N ALA A 14 16.15 -7.35 -6.12
CA ALA A 14 16.56 -5.95 -6.20
C ALA A 14 16.04 -5.13 -5.01
N GLU A 15 16.82 -4.14 -4.58
CA GLU A 15 16.29 -3.08 -3.73
C GLU A 15 15.22 -2.31 -4.53
N PRO A 16 14.14 -1.88 -3.90
CA PRO A 16 13.72 -1.97 -2.51
C PRO A 16 12.88 -3.22 -2.16
N MET A 17 12.69 -4.16 -3.08
CA MET A 17 11.89 -5.38 -2.82
C MET A 17 12.50 -6.23 -1.72
N ARG A 18 13.83 -6.29 -1.66
CA ARG A 18 14.59 -7.07 -0.70
C ARG A 18 14.42 -6.56 0.73
N SER A 19 14.63 -5.27 0.93
CA SER A 19 14.76 -4.66 2.27
C SER A 19 13.45 -4.10 2.83
N ARG A 20 12.49 -3.72 1.97
CA ARG A 20 11.25 -3.11 2.44
C ARG A 20 10.44 -4.02 3.39
N TRP A 21 9.82 -3.41 4.37
CA TRP A 21 8.83 -4.05 5.25
C TRP A 21 7.70 -3.06 5.57
N SER A 22 6.66 -3.50 6.28
CA SER A 22 5.48 -2.69 6.58
C SER A 22 5.44 -2.39 8.08
N PRO A 23 5.97 -1.24 8.54
CA PRO A 23 5.98 -0.88 9.95
C PRO A 23 4.59 -0.56 10.46
N SER A 24 4.36 -0.81 11.75
CA SER A 24 3.23 -0.30 12.52
C SER A 24 3.66 0.76 13.55
N VAL A 25 4.96 0.99 13.67
CA VAL A 25 5.54 2.03 14.53
C VAL A 25 6.07 3.14 13.63
N PHE A 26 5.29 4.22 13.49
CA PHE A 26 5.69 5.42 12.77
C PHE A 26 6.10 6.53 13.72
N ASP A 27 7.07 7.34 13.30
CA ASP A 27 7.42 8.61 13.94
C ASP A 27 6.33 9.65 13.65
N ASP A 28 5.60 10.04 14.69
CA ASP A 28 4.52 11.01 14.58
C ASP A 28 5.00 12.48 14.57
N SER A 29 6.28 12.72 14.64
CA SER A 29 6.88 14.04 14.40
C SER A 29 7.28 14.27 12.95
N HIS A 30 7.51 13.18 12.18
CA HIS A 30 7.93 13.28 10.79
C HIS A 30 6.79 13.78 9.88
N VAL A 31 7.09 14.69 8.98
CA VAL A 31 6.15 15.24 7.98
C VAL A 31 6.72 15.02 6.58
N LEU A 32 5.89 14.53 5.67
CA LEU A 32 6.25 14.45 4.25
C LEU A 32 6.27 15.83 3.62
N THR A 33 7.26 16.08 2.76
CA THR A 33 7.24 17.28 1.92
C THR A 33 6.27 17.11 0.76
N PRO A 34 5.72 18.20 0.20
CA PRO A 34 4.88 18.14 -1.01
C PRO A 34 5.57 17.43 -2.18
N ASP A 35 6.89 17.62 -2.34
CA ASP A 35 7.67 16.94 -3.39
C ASP A 35 7.76 15.43 -3.15
N GLN A 36 7.89 14.98 -1.91
CA GLN A 36 7.86 13.54 -1.59
C GLN A 36 6.50 12.94 -1.95
N VAL A 37 5.40 13.58 -1.57
CA VAL A 37 4.04 13.14 -1.93
C VAL A 37 3.89 13.09 -3.46
N ARG A 38 4.34 14.12 -4.17
CA ARG A 38 4.32 14.17 -5.64
C ARG A 38 5.07 13.01 -6.27
N VAL A 39 6.28 12.67 -5.79
CA VAL A 39 7.07 11.56 -6.33
C VAL A 39 6.40 10.21 -6.09
N LEU A 40 5.76 10.03 -4.94
CA LEU A 40 4.98 8.81 -4.64
C LEU A 40 3.80 8.65 -5.61
N LEU A 41 3.07 9.74 -5.88
CA LEU A 41 1.96 9.73 -6.84
C LEU A 41 2.44 9.54 -8.29
N LEU A 42 3.59 10.08 -8.66
CA LEU A 42 4.22 9.79 -9.95
C LEU A 42 4.55 8.30 -10.10
N ALA A 43 5.07 7.66 -9.07
CA ALA A 43 5.33 6.22 -9.12
C ALA A 43 4.04 5.41 -9.34
N ALA A 44 2.94 5.81 -8.72
CA ALA A 44 1.62 5.21 -8.97
C ALA A 44 1.15 5.42 -10.41
N GLN A 45 1.29 6.64 -10.94
CA GLN A 45 0.91 7.01 -12.30
C GLN A 45 1.67 6.20 -13.36
N TRP A 46 2.94 5.86 -13.09
CA TRP A 46 3.80 5.08 -14.00
C TRP A 46 3.60 3.57 -13.87
N ALA A 47 2.69 3.10 -13.03
CA ALA A 47 2.34 1.69 -12.98
C ALA A 47 1.67 1.25 -14.31
N PRO A 48 1.96 0.06 -14.80
CA PRO A 48 1.29 -0.45 -15.99
C PRO A 48 -0.20 -0.69 -15.70
N SER A 49 -1.03 -0.58 -16.73
CA SER A 49 -2.45 -0.90 -16.66
C SER A 49 -2.94 -1.52 -17.97
N CYS A 50 -3.98 -2.34 -17.90
CA CYS A 50 -4.55 -3.00 -19.06
C CYS A 50 -5.03 -1.97 -20.09
N GLY A 51 -4.49 -2.04 -21.31
CA GLY A 51 -4.80 -1.08 -22.37
C GLY A 51 -4.49 0.38 -22.02
N ASN A 52 -3.60 0.61 -21.06
CA ASN A 52 -3.30 1.95 -20.50
C ASN A 52 -4.53 2.67 -19.92
N ALA A 53 -5.45 1.91 -19.32
CA ALA A 53 -6.71 2.44 -18.78
C ALA A 53 -6.52 3.35 -17.55
N GLN A 54 -5.43 3.21 -16.80
CA GLN A 54 -5.04 4.06 -15.68
C GLN A 54 -6.15 4.27 -14.61
N PRO A 55 -6.75 3.18 -14.09
CA PRO A 55 -7.93 3.25 -13.23
C PRO A 55 -7.65 3.70 -11.80
N ALA A 56 -6.37 3.77 -11.40
CA ALA A 56 -5.99 4.07 -10.03
C ALA A 56 -6.12 5.56 -9.72
N SER A 57 -6.80 5.88 -8.63
CA SER A 57 -6.90 7.23 -8.06
C SER A 57 -6.53 7.20 -6.58
N PHE A 58 -6.08 8.34 -6.06
CA PHE A 58 -5.60 8.44 -4.68
C PHE A 58 -6.16 9.68 -4.00
N ILE A 59 -6.71 9.50 -2.79
CA ILE A 59 -6.95 10.61 -1.89
C ILE A 59 -5.73 10.76 -0.99
N VAL A 60 -5.15 11.94 -0.97
CA VAL A 60 -4.02 12.28 -0.11
C VAL A 60 -4.54 12.75 1.24
N ALA A 61 -4.34 11.94 2.26
CA ALA A 61 -4.73 12.22 3.63
C ALA A 61 -3.47 12.47 4.50
N GLU A 62 -2.90 13.67 4.37
CA GLU A 62 -1.78 14.11 5.21
C GLU A 62 -2.22 14.22 6.66
N ARG A 63 -1.36 13.81 7.60
CA ARG A 63 -1.68 13.87 9.03
C ARG A 63 -2.13 15.28 9.45
N GLY A 64 -3.28 15.36 10.12
CA GLY A 64 -3.91 16.60 10.55
C GLY A 64 -4.81 17.27 9.52
N SER A 65 -4.87 16.78 8.27
CA SER A 65 -5.80 17.29 7.27
C SER A 65 -7.25 16.83 7.51
N ALA A 66 -8.21 17.47 6.84
CA ALA A 66 -9.62 17.08 6.90
C ALA A 66 -9.84 15.65 6.41
N SER A 67 -9.21 15.25 5.29
CA SER A 67 -9.29 13.89 4.76
C SER A 67 -8.69 12.85 5.72
N HIS A 68 -7.59 13.19 6.40
CA HIS A 68 -7.02 12.34 7.45
C HIS A 68 -7.98 12.16 8.62
N ALA A 69 -8.63 13.24 9.08
CA ALA A 69 -9.60 13.17 10.16
C ALA A 69 -10.80 12.28 9.81
N VAL A 70 -11.29 12.34 8.57
CA VAL A 70 -12.32 11.42 8.06
C VAL A 70 -11.84 9.98 8.15
N LEU A 71 -10.69 9.67 7.55
CA LEU A 71 -10.16 8.31 7.55
C LEU A 71 -9.97 7.75 8.97
N VAL A 72 -9.41 8.54 9.89
CA VAL A 72 -9.13 8.12 11.28
C VAL A 72 -10.40 7.71 12.02
N ARG A 73 -11.53 8.42 11.81
CA ARG A 73 -12.82 8.08 12.42
C ARG A 73 -13.34 6.71 12.01
N HIS A 74 -13.01 6.28 10.81
CA HIS A 74 -13.50 5.04 10.21
C HIS A 74 -12.52 3.87 10.28
N LEU A 75 -11.36 4.03 10.93
CA LEU A 75 -10.40 2.95 11.11
C LEU A 75 -10.96 1.83 11.98
N SER A 76 -10.72 0.59 11.57
CA SER A 76 -10.98 -0.57 12.43
C SER A 76 -10.13 -0.53 13.69
N ARG A 77 -10.59 -1.21 14.75
CA ARG A 77 -9.87 -1.33 16.02
C ARG A 77 -8.42 -1.79 15.86
N GLY A 78 -8.12 -2.62 14.84
CA GLY A 78 -6.77 -3.12 14.57
C GLY A 78 -5.82 -2.08 13.97
N ASN A 79 -6.36 -1.00 13.40
CA ASN A 79 -5.58 0.03 12.71
C ASN A 79 -5.59 1.39 13.40
N SER A 80 -6.58 1.65 14.27
CA SER A 80 -6.74 2.95 14.94
C SER A 80 -5.58 3.33 15.87
N GLY A 81 -4.76 2.36 16.31
CA GLY A 81 -3.64 2.63 17.21
C GLY A 81 -2.35 3.04 16.49
N TRP A 82 -2.20 2.74 15.20
CA TRP A 82 -0.93 2.95 14.51
C TRP A 82 -1.05 3.81 13.23
N VAL A 83 -2.15 3.68 12.45
CA VAL A 83 -2.33 4.46 11.22
C VAL A 83 -2.27 5.97 11.45
N PRO A 84 -2.87 6.54 12.51
CA PRO A 84 -2.84 7.98 12.74
C PRO A 84 -1.45 8.58 12.96
N ARG A 85 -0.45 7.74 13.28
CA ARG A 85 0.94 8.18 13.48
C ARG A 85 1.71 8.35 12.17
N ALA A 86 1.26 7.75 11.07
CA ALA A 86 1.90 7.91 9.76
C ALA A 86 1.87 9.39 9.31
N SER A 87 2.87 9.82 8.54
CA SER A 87 2.95 11.20 8.03
C SER A 87 1.82 11.52 7.06
N ALA A 88 1.39 10.52 6.28
CA ALA A 88 0.24 10.60 5.39
C ALA A 88 -0.33 9.20 5.13
N VAL A 89 -1.58 9.16 4.70
CA VAL A 89 -2.19 7.98 4.10
C VAL A 89 -2.65 8.30 2.69
N LEU A 90 -2.26 7.48 1.73
CA LEU A 90 -2.85 7.49 0.40
C LEU A 90 -4.01 6.48 0.38
N VAL A 91 -5.24 6.95 0.24
CA VAL A 91 -6.41 6.09 0.09
C VAL A 91 -6.56 5.73 -1.38
N VAL A 92 -6.41 4.46 -1.69
CA VAL A 92 -6.44 3.92 -3.06
C VAL A 92 -7.88 3.68 -3.47
N ALA A 93 -8.27 4.21 -4.63
CA ALA A 93 -9.55 3.93 -5.28
C ALA A 93 -9.31 3.41 -6.70
N ALA A 94 -10.17 2.51 -7.16
CA ALA A 94 -10.17 1.97 -8.51
C ALA A 94 -11.44 2.39 -9.24
N GLN A 95 -11.31 2.92 -10.45
CA GLN A 95 -12.46 3.22 -11.31
C GLN A 95 -13.02 1.92 -11.87
N LEU A 96 -14.26 1.59 -11.54
CA LEU A 96 -14.92 0.33 -11.93
C LEU A 96 -15.90 0.49 -13.09
N ALA A 97 -16.30 1.71 -13.40
CA ALA A 97 -17.22 2.02 -14.50
C ALA A 97 -16.75 3.31 -15.20
N PRO A 98 -17.21 3.58 -16.42
CA PRO A 98 -17.01 4.88 -17.05
C PRO A 98 -17.50 6.02 -16.14
N ASP A 99 -16.99 7.22 -16.38
CA ASP A 99 -17.51 8.43 -15.75
C ASP A 99 -18.99 8.68 -16.12
N GLU A 100 -19.57 9.73 -15.53
CA GLU A 100 -20.99 10.05 -15.72
C GLU A 100 -21.36 10.33 -17.19
N ASP A 101 -20.39 10.79 -17.99
CA ASP A 101 -20.59 11.10 -19.41
C ASP A 101 -20.49 9.85 -20.30
N GLY A 102 -19.97 8.74 -19.78
CA GLY A 102 -19.87 7.45 -20.50
C GLY A 102 -18.93 7.51 -21.73
N GLU A 103 -18.20 8.60 -21.89
CA GLU A 103 -17.30 8.81 -23.01
C GLU A 103 -15.94 8.16 -22.75
N GLY A 104 -15.45 7.41 -23.72
CA GLY A 104 -14.09 6.90 -23.72
C GLY A 104 -13.92 5.45 -23.30
N GLY A 105 -14.40 4.51 -24.09
CA GLY A 105 -13.94 3.09 -24.17
C GLY A 105 -13.32 2.39 -22.95
N TYR A 106 -13.51 2.95 -21.75
CA TYR A 106 -12.93 2.46 -20.51
C TYR A 106 -13.40 1.02 -20.23
N LYS A 107 -12.46 0.11 -20.07
CA LYS A 107 -12.74 -1.27 -19.75
C LYS A 107 -12.30 -1.58 -18.32
N PRO A 108 -13.21 -1.56 -17.33
CA PRO A 108 -12.86 -1.71 -15.92
C PRO A 108 -12.43 -3.14 -15.52
N PHE A 109 -12.31 -4.06 -16.48
CA PHE A 109 -12.13 -5.50 -16.23
C PHE A 109 -10.92 -5.82 -15.35
N HIS A 110 -9.85 -5.03 -15.39
CA HIS A 110 -8.65 -5.20 -14.59
C HIS A 110 -8.42 -4.07 -13.57
N ALA A 111 -9.39 -3.19 -13.35
CA ALA A 111 -9.20 -1.98 -12.57
C ALA A 111 -8.65 -2.22 -11.16
N GLU A 112 -9.18 -3.20 -10.45
CA GLU A 112 -8.71 -3.53 -9.10
C GLU A 112 -7.28 -4.12 -9.12
N TYR A 113 -6.96 -4.94 -10.13
CA TYR A 113 -5.62 -5.48 -10.31
C TYR A 113 -4.61 -4.37 -10.62
N ASP A 114 -4.95 -3.46 -11.52
CA ASP A 114 -4.11 -2.34 -11.93
C ASP A 114 -3.92 -1.33 -10.79
N ALA A 115 -4.97 -1.05 -10.00
CA ALA A 115 -4.86 -0.23 -8.79
C ALA A 115 -3.94 -0.88 -7.74
N GLY A 116 -3.95 -2.21 -7.63
CA GLY A 116 -3.01 -2.96 -6.80
C GLY A 116 -1.55 -2.81 -7.27
N GLN A 117 -1.30 -2.77 -8.58
CA GLN A 117 0.03 -2.50 -9.13
C GLN A 117 0.48 -1.06 -8.80
N ALA A 118 -0.40 -0.07 -8.98
CA ALA A 118 -0.11 1.32 -8.61
C ALA A 118 0.26 1.44 -7.13
N ALA A 119 -0.49 0.79 -6.24
CA ALA A 119 -0.19 0.74 -4.81
C ALA A 119 1.15 0.05 -4.49
N ALA A 120 1.53 -0.98 -5.25
CA ALA A 120 2.84 -1.62 -5.13
C ALA A 120 3.97 -0.67 -5.55
N HIS A 121 3.81 0.08 -6.64
CA HIS A 121 4.78 1.08 -7.10
C HIS A 121 4.99 2.18 -6.04
N VAL A 122 3.92 2.72 -5.44
CA VAL A 122 4.02 3.65 -4.30
C VAL A 122 4.86 3.04 -3.17
N THR A 123 4.59 1.80 -2.81
CA THR A 123 5.27 1.11 -1.71
C THR A 123 6.77 0.96 -1.97
N LEU A 124 7.15 0.59 -3.19
CA LEU A 124 8.55 0.43 -3.58
C LEU A 124 9.26 1.79 -3.67
N GLN A 125 8.59 2.78 -4.25
CA GLN A 125 9.12 4.14 -4.36
C GLN A 125 9.33 4.78 -2.98
N ALA A 126 8.38 4.60 -2.06
CA ALA A 126 8.53 5.07 -0.69
C ALA A 126 9.84 4.55 -0.07
N HIS A 127 10.10 3.24 -0.22
CA HIS A 127 11.32 2.65 0.34
C HIS A 127 12.59 3.16 -0.36
N ALA A 128 12.57 3.33 -1.67
CA ALA A 128 13.68 3.93 -2.42
C ALA A 128 14.01 5.37 -1.98
N MET A 129 13.03 6.08 -1.40
CA MET A 129 13.19 7.43 -0.83
C MET A 129 13.56 7.43 0.65
N GLY A 130 13.84 6.27 1.26
CA GLY A 130 14.08 6.15 2.70
C GLY A 130 12.83 6.23 3.57
N LEU A 131 11.64 6.23 2.94
CA LEU A 131 10.35 6.17 3.60
C LEU A 131 9.88 4.71 3.71
N TYR A 132 8.87 4.49 4.54
CA TYR A 132 8.24 3.18 4.68
C TYR A 132 6.74 3.28 4.43
N ALA A 133 6.19 2.23 3.83
CA ALA A 133 4.78 2.14 3.50
C ALA A 133 4.17 0.85 4.06
N HIS A 134 2.99 0.98 4.68
CA HIS A 134 2.20 -0.12 5.17
C HIS A 134 0.79 -0.05 4.57
N GLN A 135 0.47 -0.97 3.67
CA GLN A 135 -0.86 -1.07 3.09
C GLN A 135 -1.81 -1.77 4.07
N PHE A 136 -3.02 -1.25 4.21
CA PHE A 136 -4.05 -1.81 5.10
C PHE A 136 -5.45 -1.71 4.49
N GLY A 137 -6.33 -2.64 4.87
CA GLY A 137 -7.72 -2.68 4.40
C GLY A 137 -8.76 -2.51 5.49
N GLY A 138 -8.33 -2.38 6.75
CA GLY A 138 -9.22 -2.37 7.91
C GLY A 138 -9.74 -0.97 8.25
N PHE A 139 -10.69 -0.48 7.47
CA PHE A 139 -11.49 0.72 7.71
C PHE A 139 -12.83 0.59 6.97
N ASP A 140 -13.82 1.39 7.35
CA ASP A 140 -15.09 1.46 6.64
C ASP A 140 -14.91 2.24 5.33
N LYS A 141 -14.79 1.48 4.23
CA LYS A 141 -14.52 2.03 2.91
C LYS A 141 -15.72 2.80 2.34
N VAL A 142 -16.94 2.39 2.69
CA VAL A 142 -18.17 3.04 2.23
C VAL A 142 -18.30 4.41 2.89
N ALA A 143 -18.19 4.46 4.23
CA ALA A 143 -18.27 5.71 4.95
C ALA A 143 -17.16 6.70 4.55
N VAL A 144 -15.92 6.22 4.33
CA VAL A 144 -14.83 7.07 3.83
C VAL A 144 -15.11 7.58 2.42
N ALA A 145 -15.66 6.74 1.53
CA ALA A 145 -16.02 7.16 0.18
C ALA A 145 -17.10 8.25 0.20
N ASP A 146 -18.15 8.03 0.97
CA ASP A 146 -19.28 8.95 1.09
C ASP A 146 -18.85 10.32 1.66
N GLU A 147 -18.10 10.32 2.78
CA GLU A 147 -17.68 11.57 3.42
C GLU A 147 -16.62 12.35 2.63
N LEU A 148 -15.80 11.65 1.80
CA LEU A 148 -14.81 12.30 0.94
C LEU A 148 -15.31 12.56 -0.47
N GLY A 149 -16.57 12.27 -0.77
CA GLY A 149 -17.20 12.56 -2.06
C GLY A 149 -16.63 11.73 -3.21
N VAL A 150 -16.23 10.48 -2.95
CA VAL A 150 -15.73 9.58 -4.00
C VAL A 150 -16.91 9.21 -4.91
N PRO A 151 -16.81 9.43 -6.23
CA PRO A 151 -17.91 9.10 -7.15
C PRO A 151 -18.27 7.61 -7.13
N ALA A 152 -19.55 7.28 -7.34
CA ALA A 152 -20.07 5.92 -7.25
C ALA A 152 -19.42 4.92 -8.24
N TYR A 153 -18.82 5.42 -9.31
CA TYR A 153 -18.07 4.61 -10.27
C TYR A 153 -16.63 4.29 -9.83
N PHE A 154 -16.19 4.79 -8.66
CA PHE A 154 -14.96 4.38 -8.00
C PHE A 154 -15.23 3.46 -6.80
N LYS A 155 -14.33 2.54 -6.56
CA LYS A 155 -14.31 1.69 -5.35
C LYS A 155 -13.08 2.00 -4.52
N VAL A 156 -13.28 2.40 -3.27
CA VAL A 156 -12.19 2.52 -2.30
C VAL A 156 -11.66 1.13 -1.94
N MET A 157 -10.36 0.90 -2.11
CA MET A 157 -9.71 -0.41 -2.01
C MET A 157 -8.95 -0.59 -0.69
N ALA A 158 -8.00 0.29 -0.42
CA ALA A 158 -7.05 0.18 0.67
C ALA A 158 -6.50 1.55 1.08
N GLY A 159 -5.86 1.63 2.23
CA GLY A 159 -5.01 2.74 2.63
C GLY A 159 -3.53 2.34 2.56
N ILE A 160 -2.66 3.29 2.25
CA ILE A 160 -1.20 3.15 2.30
C ILE A 160 -0.70 4.18 3.30
N ALA A 161 -0.40 3.74 4.51
CA ALA A 161 0.23 4.59 5.54
C ALA A 161 1.71 4.77 5.20
N ILE A 162 2.20 6.01 5.16
CA ILE A 162 3.55 6.36 4.74
C ILE A 162 4.21 7.28 5.77
N GLY A 163 5.48 7.02 6.05
CA GLY A 163 6.28 7.80 6.99
C GLY A 163 7.66 7.20 7.22
N VAL A 164 8.32 7.59 8.29
CA VAL A 164 9.54 6.95 8.76
C VAL A 164 9.26 6.11 10.01
N PRO A 165 10.03 5.05 10.29
CA PRO A 165 9.86 4.28 11.51
C PRO A 165 10.11 5.13 12.75
N GLY A 166 9.22 5.03 13.73
CA GLY A 166 9.34 5.65 15.04
C GLY A 166 10.13 4.79 16.01
N ARG A 167 10.22 5.27 17.26
CA ARG A 167 10.86 4.54 18.33
C ARG A 167 9.91 3.55 18.96
N PRO A 168 10.32 2.30 19.19
CA PRO A 168 9.44 1.27 19.76
C PRO A 168 8.86 1.63 21.14
N GLU A 169 9.60 2.42 21.94
CA GLU A 169 9.18 2.88 23.27
C GLU A 169 7.99 3.84 23.25
N ASP A 170 7.74 4.51 22.12
CA ASP A 170 6.68 5.52 21.98
C ASP A 170 5.30 4.92 21.67
N VAL A 171 5.19 3.59 21.57
CA VAL A 171 3.95 2.91 21.16
C VAL A 171 3.59 1.75 22.08
N PRO A 172 2.30 1.35 22.12
CA PRO A 172 1.87 0.18 22.88
C PRO A 172 2.61 -1.10 22.46
N GLU A 173 2.84 -1.99 23.41
CA GLU A 173 3.56 -3.26 23.21
C GLU A 173 3.02 -4.08 22.02
N LYS A 174 1.71 -4.17 21.87
CA LYS A 174 1.07 -4.90 20.75
C LYS A 174 1.51 -4.42 19.36
N ASP A 175 1.84 -3.13 19.20
CA ASP A 175 2.26 -2.54 17.93
C ASP A 175 3.76 -2.80 17.73
N ARG A 176 4.56 -2.77 18.81
CA ARG A 176 5.97 -3.22 18.81
C ARG A 176 6.10 -4.68 18.41
N GLU A 177 5.34 -5.56 19.03
CA GLU A 177 5.34 -7.00 18.73
C GLU A 177 4.99 -7.28 17.27
N ARG A 178 4.07 -6.51 16.67
CA ARG A 178 3.71 -6.63 15.27
C ARG A 178 4.93 -6.37 14.37
N ASP A 179 5.73 -5.38 14.67
CA ASP A 179 6.92 -5.01 13.89
C ASP A 179 8.08 -5.99 14.09
N HIS A 180 8.13 -6.71 15.21
CA HIS A 180 9.16 -7.73 15.49
C HIS A 180 8.87 -9.09 14.85
N ARG A 181 7.71 -9.29 14.22
CA ARG A 181 7.36 -10.58 13.61
C ARG A 181 8.31 -10.92 12.47
N ALA A 182 8.78 -12.17 12.47
CA ALA A 182 9.61 -12.68 11.38
C ALA A 182 8.86 -12.62 10.03
N ARG A 183 9.55 -12.18 9.00
CA ARG A 183 9.03 -12.21 7.62
C ARG A 183 9.00 -13.65 7.14
N ARG A 184 7.81 -14.16 6.87
CA ARG A 184 7.63 -15.50 6.33
C ARG A 184 7.02 -15.43 4.94
N ARG A 185 7.48 -16.29 4.05
CA ARG A 185 6.91 -16.51 2.72
C ARG A 185 6.66 -18.00 2.54
N ARG A 186 5.65 -18.31 1.75
CA ARG A 186 5.43 -19.69 1.33
C ARG A 186 6.58 -20.09 0.40
N PRO A 187 6.99 -21.37 0.40
CA PRO A 187 7.99 -21.85 -0.55
C PRO A 187 7.58 -21.58 -1.98
N LEU A 188 8.53 -21.24 -2.87
CA LEU A 188 8.27 -20.87 -4.26
C LEU A 188 7.49 -21.96 -5.02
N ARG A 189 7.77 -23.24 -4.76
CA ARG A 189 7.04 -24.37 -5.33
C ARG A 189 5.53 -24.41 -5.03
N THR A 190 5.08 -23.68 -4.00
CA THR A 190 3.63 -23.56 -3.65
C THR A 190 2.98 -22.34 -4.31
N VAL A 191 3.76 -21.52 -4.98
CA VAL A 191 3.31 -20.26 -5.62
C VAL A 191 3.44 -20.37 -7.13
N ALA A 192 4.50 -21.06 -7.61
CA ALA A 192 4.75 -21.27 -9.04
C ALA A 192 4.32 -22.68 -9.46
N HIS A 193 3.53 -22.75 -10.52
CA HIS A 193 3.03 -23.99 -11.10
C HIS A 193 3.52 -24.12 -12.54
N GLY A 194 3.88 -25.33 -12.93
CA GLY A 194 4.41 -25.67 -14.27
C GLY A 194 3.31 -26.03 -15.27
N ALA A 195 3.32 -27.28 -15.76
CA ALA A 195 2.42 -27.71 -16.84
C ALA A 195 0.92 -27.62 -16.51
N ARG A 196 0.55 -27.65 -15.24
CA ARG A 196 -0.85 -27.50 -14.77
C ARG A 196 -0.88 -26.98 -13.34
N TRP A 197 -2.00 -26.44 -12.92
CA TRP A 197 -2.21 -26.05 -11.52
C TRP A 197 -1.99 -27.24 -10.59
N GLY A 198 -1.21 -27.03 -9.52
CA GLY A 198 -0.85 -28.09 -8.56
C GLY A 198 0.40 -28.90 -8.92
N ALA A 199 0.87 -28.86 -10.18
CA ALA A 199 2.19 -29.37 -10.53
C ALA A 199 3.23 -28.28 -10.29
N PRO A 200 4.22 -28.46 -9.39
CA PRO A 200 5.24 -27.44 -9.16
C PRO A 200 6.00 -27.08 -10.44
N TRP A 201 6.40 -25.83 -10.58
CA TRP A 201 7.36 -25.45 -11.61
C TRP A 201 8.72 -26.08 -11.30
N GLU A 202 9.30 -26.78 -12.27
CA GLU A 202 10.61 -27.42 -12.17
C GLU A 202 11.73 -26.38 -12.38
N GLY A 203 11.97 -25.57 -11.36
CA GLY A 203 13.07 -24.63 -11.28
C GLY A 203 14.25 -25.19 -10.50
N PRO A 204 15.32 -24.38 -10.29
CA PRO A 204 16.40 -24.75 -9.38
C PRO A 204 15.87 -25.15 -8.00
N ALA A 205 16.57 -26.07 -7.32
CA ALA A 205 16.26 -26.40 -5.94
C ALA A 205 16.44 -25.15 -5.05
N GLU A 206 15.53 -24.96 -4.09
CA GLU A 206 15.62 -23.89 -3.07
C GLU A 206 16.72 -24.19 -2.07
#